data_f24323f29836c2aba649e16fd5faaf99
#
_entry.id   f24323f29836c2aba649e16fd5faaf99
#
_cell.length_a   1.000
_cell.length_b   1.000
_cell.length_c   1.000
_cell.angle_alpha   90.00
_cell.angle_beta   90.00
_cell.angle_gamma   90.00
#
_symmetry.space_group_name_H-M   'P 1'
#
loop_
_entity.id
_entity.type
_entity.pdbx_description
1 polymer ?
#
loop_
_entity_poly.entity_id
_entity_poly.type
_entity_poly.pdbx_seq_one_letter_code
_entity_poly.pdbx_strand_id
1 'polypeptide(L)'
;MIKEDIHKLLFIDIETVGVDEDLDSLHHTNPKLSKVWDETGWDYFKRKYSEDSELSSNEMFIKRSALLPEFGKIVCLSVGFILPNGETKLDTFYGEETDILERIYDLLNKVDKLGFILCGHNVKNFDLPYIAKRMLINGIKLPKILPTYAIKPWESRVLDTKEVWAFNSFGGLSSLNLVCSSLGLETSKEGEVNGSNMHKYYYDNSNKNGLDKIKNYCEEDVRCTINLVKKLKNL
;
A
#
# COMPACT_ATOMS: atom_id res chain seq x y z
N MET A 1 23.07 -2.25 -10.46
CA MET A 1 21.65 -2.42 -10.74
C MET A 1 20.88 -1.20 -10.23
N ILE A 2 20.75 -0.97 -8.94
CA ILE A 2 20.16 0.25 -8.36
C ILE A 2 21.23 1.35 -8.30
N LYS A 3 20.99 2.48 -8.99
CA LYS A 3 21.98 3.60 -9.09
C LYS A 3 21.76 4.65 -8.02
N GLU A 4 20.56 4.71 -7.49
CA GLU A 4 20.09 5.67 -6.49
C GLU A 4 20.89 5.54 -5.18
N ASP A 5 21.10 6.66 -4.49
CA ASP A 5 21.66 6.68 -3.15
C ASP A 5 20.63 6.13 -2.15
N ILE A 6 20.96 4.99 -1.52
CA ILE A 6 20.05 4.32 -0.56
C ILE A 6 19.71 5.20 0.65
N HIS A 7 20.59 6.16 1.00
CA HIS A 7 20.35 7.11 2.09
C HIS A 7 19.39 8.25 1.68
N LYS A 8 19.00 8.29 0.41
CA LYS A 8 17.99 9.20 -0.16
C LYS A 8 16.70 8.49 -0.57
N LEU A 9 16.52 7.24 -0.17
CA LEU A 9 15.27 6.52 -0.38
C LEU A 9 14.36 6.67 0.86
N LEU A 10 13.11 7.05 0.62
CA LEU A 10 12.01 6.88 1.57
C LEU A 10 11.23 5.64 1.15
N PHE A 11 11.38 4.57 1.90
CA PHE A 11 10.60 3.36 1.71
C PHE A 11 9.19 3.58 2.25
N ILE A 12 8.18 3.09 1.54
CA ILE A 12 6.77 3.28 1.90
C ILE A 12 5.97 2.04 1.54
N ASP A 13 5.02 1.71 2.41
CA ASP A 13 4.04 0.65 2.25
C ASP A 13 2.74 1.04 2.94
N ILE A 14 1.59 0.60 2.41
CA ILE A 14 0.27 0.86 3.00
C ILE A 14 -0.54 -0.41 3.18
N GLU A 15 -1.39 -0.38 4.22
CA GLU A 15 -2.41 -1.39 4.42
C GLU A 15 -3.80 -0.78 4.33
N THR A 16 -4.67 -1.50 3.62
CA THR A 16 -6.01 -1.01 3.28
C THR A 16 -7.10 -2.00 3.66
N VAL A 17 -8.27 -1.46 4.00
CA VAL A 17 -9.50 -2.22 4.23
C VAL A 17 -10.66 -1.58 3.46
N GLY A 18 -11.80 -2.23 3.39
CA GLY A 18 -13.02 -1.58 2.90
C GLY A 18 -13.34 -0.34 3.72
N VAL A 19 -13.99 0.67 3.12
CA VAL A 19 -14.41 1.89 3.84
C VAL A 19 -15.37 1.59 4.99
N ASP A 20 -16.12 0.49 4.88
CA ASP A 20 -17.02 -0.06 5.89
C ASP A 20 -16.79 -1.56 6.11
N GLU A 21 -17.34 -2.08 7.23
CA GLU A 21 -17.22 -3.48 7.61
C GLU A 21 -17.86 -4.40 6.56
N ASP A 22 -19.01 -4.00 6.04
CA ASP A 22 -19.77 -4.74 5.03
C ASP A 22 -20.61 -3.79 4.17
N LEU A 23 -21.29 -4.36 3.18
CA LEU A 23 -22.13 -3.59 2.26
C LEU A 23 -23.38 -3.02 2.92
N ASP A 24 -23.93 -3.70 3.91
CA ASP A 24 -25.10 -3.22 4.65
C ASP A 24 -24.74 -1.97 5.46
N SER A 25 -23.59 -1.96 6.11
CA SER A 25 -23.04 -0.78 6.78
C SER A 25 -22.83 0.38 5.79
N LEU A 26 -22.25 0.08 4.61
CA LEU A 26 -22.06 1.09 3.56
C LEU A 26 -23.38 1.68 3.05
N HIS A 27 -24.46 0.90 2.95
CA HIS A 27 -25.79 1.39 2.61
C HIS A 27 -26.30 2.45 3.59
N HIS A 28 -25.94 2.36 4.87
CA HIS A 28 -26.33 3.32 5.89
C HIS A 28 -25.42 4.56 5.93
N THR A 29 -24.10 4.36 5.82
CA THR A 29 -23.10 5.43 5.97
C THR A 29 -22.93 6.26 4.70
N ASN A 30 -22.97 5.60 3.53
CA ASN A 30 -22.83 6.25 2.23
C ASN A 30 -23.70 5.58 1.14
N PRO A 31 -25.03 5.84 1.13
CA PRO A 31 -25.97 5.25 0.17
C PRO A 31 -25.61 5.49 -1.30
N LYS A 32 -24.96 6.63 -1.60
CA LYS A 32 -24.54 6.95 -2.98
C LYS A 32 -23.42 6.04 -3.43
N LEU A 33 -22.41 5.83 -2.58
CA LEU A 33 -21.26 4.97 -2.89
C LEU A 33 -21.70 3.49 -2.96
N SER A 34 -22.58 3.08 -2.05
CA SER A 34 -23.17 1.74 -2.06
C SER A 34 -23.92 1.45 -3.36
N LYS A 35 -24.72 2.39 -3.85
CA LYS A 35 -25.40 2.26 -5.14
C LYS A 35 -24.40 2.06 -6.30
N VAL A 36 -23.28 2.79 -6.30
CA VAL A 36 -22.23 2.62 -7.32
C VAL A 36 -21.57 1.23 -7.20
N TRP A 37 -21.42 0.70 -5.99
CA TRP A 37 -20.94 -0.67 -5.80
C TRP A 37 -21.90 -1.69 -6.44
N ASP A 38 -23.19 -1.60 -6.15
CA ASP A 38 -24.21 -2.49 -6.70
C ASP A 38 -24.30 -2.44 -8.23
N GLU A 39 -24.18 -1.23 -8.81
CA GLU A 39 -24.29 -1.01 -10.26
C GLU A 39 -23.02 -1.39 -11.04
N THR A 40 -21.84 -1.23 -10.45
CA THR A 40 -20.57 -1.34 -11.20
C THR A 40 -19.44 -2.05 -10.44
N GLY A 41 -19.32 -1.88 -9.14
CA GLY A 41 -18.20 -2.39 -8.35
C GLY A 41 -18.16 -3.91 -8.33
N TRP A 42 -19.27 -4.53 -8.00
CA TRP A 42 -19.41 -5.98 -7.97
C TRP A 42 -19.08 -6.63 -9.33
N ASP A 43 -19.68 -6.14 -10.40
CA ASP A 43 -19.45 -6.62 -11.77
C ASP A 43 -18.00 -6.44 -12.23
N TYR A 44 -17.36 -5.33 -11.83
CA TYR A 44 -15.95 -5.10 -12.09
C TYR A 44 -15.08 -6.21 -11.48
N PHE A 45 -15.31 -6.54 -10.20
CA PHE A 45 -14.53 -7.56 -9.52
C PHE A 45 -14.84 -8.98 -10.01
N LYS A 46 -16.08 -9.31 -10.31
CA LYS A 46 -16.45 -10.60 -10.91
C LYS A 46 -15.73 -10.85 -12.24
N ARG A 47 -15.60 -9.82 -13.07
CA ARG A 47 -14.87 -9.93 -14.34
C ARG A 47 -13.38 -10.00 -14.17
N LYS A 48 -12.83 -9.31 -13.17
CA LYS A 48 -11.39 -9.26 -12.93
C LYS A 48 -10.84 -10.49 -12.20
N TYR A 49 -11.65 -11.09 -11.32
CA TYR A 49 -11.29 -12.22 -10.48
C TYR A 49 -12.30 -13.34 -10.68
N SER A 50 -12.09 -14.16 -11.72
CA SER A 50 -13.00 -15.25 -12.08
C SER A 50 -13.14 -16.31 -10.98
N GLU A 51 -12.12 -16.49 -10.15
CA GLU A 51 -12.12 -17.37 -8.97
C GLU A 51 -13.12 -16.94 -7.89
N ASP A 52 -13.55 -15.68 -7.91
CA ASP A 52 -14.51 -15.10 -6.95
C ASP A 52 -15.91 -14.91 -7.57
N SER A 53 -16.17 -15.43 -8.77
CA SER A 53 -17.41 -15.19 -9.52
C SER A 53 -18.69 -15.64 -8.80
N GLU A 54 -18.57 -16.62 -7.89
CA GLU A 54 -19.70 -17.16 -7.12
C GLU A 54 -19.99 -16.37 -5.83
N LEU A 55 -19.14 -15.43 -5.45
CA LEU A 55 -19.37 -14.62 -4.26
C LEU A 55 -20.57 -13.68 -4.44
N SER A 56 -21.38 -13.55 -3.39
CA SER A 56 -22.40 -12.51 -3.30
C SER A 56 -21.79 -11.12 -3.35
N SER A 57 -22.61 -10.08 -3.58
CA SER A 57 -22.18 -8.69 -3.60
C SER A 57 -21.49 -8.29 -2.29
N ASN A 58 -22.04 -8.71 -1.15
CA ASN A 58 -21.48 -8.43 0.17
C ASN A 58 -20.14 -9.15 0.41
N GLU A 59 -20.04 -10.44 0.11
CA GLU A 59 -18.79 -11.19 0.23
C GLU A 59 -17.68 -10.61 -0.66
N MET A 60 -18.06 -10.18 -1.87
CA MET A 60 -17.11 -9.50 -2.78
C MET A 60 -16.66 -8.17 -2.20
N PHE A 61 -17.56 -7.38 -1.58
CA PHE A 61 -17.22 -6.13 -0.91
C PHE A 61 -16.20 -6.38 0.20
N ILE A 62 -16.48 -7.28 1.11
CA ILE A 62 -15.59 -7.64 2.22
C ILE A 62 -14.20 -8.08 1.70
N LYS A 63 -14.18 -8.87 0.63
CA LYS A 63 -12.95 -9.47 0.10
C LYS A 63 -12.12 -8.52 -0.76
N ARG A 64 -12.75 -7.61 -1.52
CA ARG A 64 -12.08 -6.89 -2.61
C ARG A 64 -12.18 -5.37 -2.58
N SER A 65 -13.08 -4.78 -1.81
CA SER A 65 -13.27 -3.32 -1.77
C SER A 65 -11.99 -2.56 -1.43
N ALA A 66 -11.18 -3.12 -0.54
CA ALA A 66 -9.88 -2.58 -0.14
C ALA A 66 -8.88 -2.35 -1.31
N LEU A 67 -9.08 -3.04 -2.45
CA LEU A 67 -8.20 -2.91 -3.62
C LEU A 67 -8.47 -1.67 -4.47
N LEU A 68 -9.60 -0.99 -4.24
CA LEU A 68 -9.97 0.25 -4.94
C LEU A 68 -10.06 1.41 -3.94
N PRO A 69 -9.29 2.48 -4.14
CA PRO A 69 -9.31 3.64 -3.24
C PRO A 69 -10.69 4.28 -3.07
N GLU A 70 -11.57 4.09 -4.03
CA GLU A 70 -12.94 4.60 -4.00
C GLU A 70 -13.82 3.84 -3.01
N PHE A 71 -13.54 2.55 -2.77
CA PHE A 71 -14.28 1.66 -1.85
C PHE A 71 -13.45 1.20 -0.66
N GLY A 72 -12.20 1.58 -0.58
CA GLY A 72 -11.30 1.26 0.52
C GLY A 72 -10.79 2.50 1.24
N LYS A 73 -10.12 2.28 2.37
CA LYS A 73 -9.42 3.31 3.16
C LYS A 73 -8.07 2.79 3.64
N ILE A 74 -7.13 3.70 3.90
CA ILE A 74 -5.83 3.39 4.48
C ILE A 74 -5.98 3.30 6.00
N VAL A 75 -5.55 2.20 6.60
CA VAL A 75 -5.60 1.99 8.06
C VAL A 75 -4.21 1.94 8.70
N CYS A 76 -3.19 1.73 7.87
CA CYS A 76 -1.79 1.76 8.29
C CYS A 76 -0.92 2.24 7.11
N LEU A 77 0.10 3.02 7.42
CA LEU A 77 1.12 3.45 6.48
C LEU A 77 2.47 3.45 7.20
N SER A 78 3.39 2.63 6.73
CA SER A 78 4.75 2.57 7.25
C SER A 78 5.73 3.24 6.31
N VAL A 79 6.68 3.95 6.88
CA VAL A 79 7.82 4.51 6.16
C VAL A 79 9.13 4.08 6.78
N GLY A 80 10.16 3.99 5.95
CA GLY A 80 11.50 3.64 6.42
C GLY A 80 12.59 4.37 5.66
N PHE A 81 13.74 4.54 6.27
CA PHE A 81 14.93 5.06 5.61
C PHE A 81 16.20 4.54 6.28
N ILE A 82 17.29 4.58 5.55
CA ILE A 82 18.60 4.11 5.98
C ILE A 82 19.44 5.32 6.38
N LEU A 83 19.85 5.37 7.63
CA LEU A 83 20.74 6.40 8.14
C LEU A 83 22.18 6.26 7.57
N PRO A 84 22.99 7.34 7.56
CA PRO A 84 24.37 7.27 7.09
C PRO A 84 25.26 6.23 7.80
N ASN A 85 24.92 5.87 9.05
CA ASN A 85 25.59 4.81 9.80
C ASN A 85 25.13 3.39 9.42
N GLY A 86 24.20 3.26 8.45
CA GLY A 86 23.62 1.98 7.98
C GLY A 86 22.43 1.47 8.78
N GLU A 87 22.07 2.11 9.90
CA GLU A 87 20.88 1.77 10.67
C GLU A 87 19.61 2.06 9.89
N THR A 88 18.60 1.23 10.07
CA THR A 88 17.26 1.43 9.53
C THR A 88 16.37 2.11 10.58
N LYS A 89 15.71 3.19 10.19
CA LYS A 89 14.68 3.83 11.01
C LYS A 89 13.33 3.67 10.33
N LEU A 90 12.33 3.26 11.12
CA LEU A 90 10.93 3.14 10.70
C LEU A 90 10.08 4.13 11.47
N ASP A 91 9.02 4.59 10.85
CA ASP A 91 7.90 5.30 11.48
C ASP A 91 6.59 4.82 10.86
N THR A 92 5.55 4.64 11.70
CA THR A 92 4.29 4.06 11.25
C THR A 92 3.12 4.89 11.74
N PHE A 93 2.27 5.25 10.81
CA PHE A 93 1.02 5.98 11.00
C PHE A 93 -0.14 4.99 10.87
N TYR A 94 -1.00 4.90 11.87
CA TYR A 94 -2.11 3.95 11.88
C TYR A 94 -3.28 4.50 12.70
N GLY A 95 -4.49 4.00 12.44
CA GLY A 95 -5.72 4.46 13.07
C GLY A 95 -6.65 5.20 12.10
N GLU A 96 -7.04 6.41 12.45
CA GLU A 96 -7.94 7.22 11.61
C GLU A 96 -7.24 7.69 10.33
N GLU A 97 -7.90 7.46 9.19
CA GLU A 97 -7.31 7.72 7.88
C GLU A 97 -6.90 9.17 7.67
N THR A 98 -7.73 10.13 8.10
CA THR A 98 -7.41 11.56 7.97
C THR A 98 -6.13 11.92 8.68
N ASP A 99 -5.92 11.42 9.90
CA ASP A 99 -4.70 11.67 10.67
C ASP A 99 -3.46 11.06 9.98
N ILE A 100 -3.60 9.86 9.42
CA ILE A 100 -2.55 9.20 8.64
C ILE A 100 -2.20 10.07 7.42
N LEU A 101 -3.20 10.52 6.66
CA LEU A 101 -3.01 11.28 5.44
C LEU A 101 -2.42 12.67 5.68
N GLU A 102 -2.80 13.36 6.75
CA GLU A 102 -2.21 14.66 7.13
C GLU A 102 -0.74 14.50 7.52
N ARG A 103 -0.41 13.52 8.36
CA ARG A 103 0.97 13.26 8.78
C ARG A 103 1.86 12.86 7.60
N ILE A 104 1.38 12.01 6.69
CA ILE A 104 2.15 11.65 5.50
C ILE A 104 2.28 12.82 4.52
N TYR A 105 1.28 13.69 4.41
CA TYR A 105 1.37 14.92 3.62
C TYR A 105 2.55 15.79 4.08
N ASP A 106 2.68 16.02 5.38
CA ASP A 106 3.78 16.81 5.95
C ASP A 106 5.13 16.14 5.72
N LEU A 107 5.22 14.82 5.93
CA LEU A 107 6.44 14.06 5.69
C LEU A 107 6.87 14.13 4.21
N LEU A 108 5.93 13.89 3.29
CA LEU A 108 6.22 13.91 1.85
C LEU A 108 6.69 15.28 1.36
N ASN A 109 6.11 16.38 1.87
CA ASN A 109 6.58 17.73 1.57
C ASN A 109 7.99 18.01 2.14
N LYS A 110 8.32 17.45 3.30
CA LYS A 110 9.66 17.56 3.90
C LYS A 110 10.70 16.79 3.10
N VAL A 111 10.43 15.53 2.75
CA VAL A 111 11.39 14.69 2.01
C VAL A 111 11.54 15.15 0.56
N ASP A 112 10.51 15.75 -0.04
CA ASP A 112 10.59 16.41 -1.34
C ASP A 112 11.66 17.50 -1.37
N LYS A 113 11.64 18.41 -0.39
CA LYS A 113 12.63 19.48 -0.23
C LYS A 113 14.04 18.96 0.00
N LEU A 114 14.18 17.78 0.60
CA LEU A 114 15.46 17.13 0.87
C LEU A 114 15.97 16.26 -0.29
N GLY A 115 15.23 16.21 -1.41
CA GLY A 115 15.61 15.48 -2.61
C GLY A 115 15.52 13.96 -2.48
N PHE A 116 14.63 13.44 -1.63
CA PHE A 116 14.40 12.00 -1.51
C PHE A 116 13.68 11.44 -2.75
N ILE A 117 13.80 10.13 -2.90
CA ILE A 117 13.14 9.29 -3.89
C ILE A 117 12.20 8.35 -3.12
N LEU A 118 10.95 8.22 -3.54
CA LEU A 118 10.01 7.26 -2.96
C LEU A 118 10.36 5.86 -3.42
N CYS A 119 10.33 4.89 -2.51
CA CYS A 119 10.67 3.50 -2.82
C CYS A 119 9.65 2.54 -2.20
N GLY A 120 9.30 1.49 -2.93
CA GLY A 120 8.41 0.43 -2.46
C GLY A 120 8.36 -0.74 -3.43
N HIS A 121 7.56 -1.75 -3.12
CA HIS A 121 7.34 -2.90 -4.00
C HIS A 121 5.95 -2.81 -4.65
N ASN A 122 5.88 -2.62 -5.96
CA ASN A 122 4.65 -2.29 -6.69
C ASN A 122 4.04 -0.92 -6.32
N VAL A 123 4.84 -0.07 -5.73
CA VAL A 123 4.45 1.22 -5.17
C VAL A 123 3.89 2.19 -6.21
N LYS A 124 4.37 2.11 -7.45
CA LYS A 124 3.87 2.93 -8.57
C LYS A 124 2.44 2.59 -8.97
N ASN A 125 2.05 1.32 -8.84
CA ASN A 125 0.74 0.86 -9.32
C ASN A 125 -0.28 0.73 -8.19
N PHE A 126 0.14 0.74 -6.92
CA PHE A 126 -0.76 0.59 -5.79
C PHE A 126 -0.62 1.73 -4.79
N ASP A 127 0.44 1.77 -3.98
CA ASP A 127 0.53 2.65 -2.80
C ASP A 127 0.42 4.13 -3.16
N LEU A 128 1.24 4.63 -4.07
CA LEU A 128 1.27 6.07 -4.39
C LEU A 128 -0.03 6.56 -5.06
N PRO A 129 -0.61 5.86 -6.05
CA PRO A 129 -1.92 6.21 -6.59
C PRO A 129 -3.03 6.11 -5.54
N TYR A 130 -2.95 5.13 -4.64
CA TYR A 130 -3.92 4.95 -3.57
C TYR A 130 -3.87 6.14 -2.59
N ILE A 131 -2.69 6.48 -2.07
CA ILE A 131 -2.48 7.63 -1.20
C ILE A 131 -3.01 8.92 -1.87
N ALA A 132 -2.63 9.15 -3.12
CA ALA A 132 -3.05 10.34 -3.85
C ALA A 132 -4.59 10.45 -3.96
N LYS A 133 -5.26 9.36 -4.34
CA LYS A 133 -6.72 9.33 -4.47
C LYS A 133 -7.40 9.49 -3.10
N ARG A 134 -6.89 8.82 -2.05
CA ARG A 134 -7.45 8.97 -0.70
C ARG A 134 -7.26 10.40 -0.16
N MET A 135 -6.12 11.04 -0.43
CA MET A 135 -5.94 12.46 -0.11
C MET A 135 -7.01 13.32 -0.80
N LEU A 136 -7.26 13.13 -2.09
CA LEU A 136 -8.30 13.88 -2.81
C LEU A 136 -9.70 13.62 -2.27
N ILE A 137 -10.03 12.37 -1.97
CA ILE A 137 -11.34 11.98 -1.38
C ILE A 137 -11.56 12.66 -0.03
N ASN A 138 -10.49 12.78 0.78
CA ASN A 138 -10.51 13.44 2.09
C ASN A 138 -10.26 14.97 2.01
N GLY A 139 -10.22 15.59 0.82
CA GLY A 139 -10.03 17.02 0.65
C GLY A 139 -8.63 17.52 0.96
N ILE A 140 -7.63 16.64 1.03
CA ILE A 140 -6.23 16.96 1.31
C ILE A 140 -5.49 17.24 0.01
N LYS A 141 -4.66 18.27 -0.01
CA LYS A 141 -3.84 18.64 -1.18
C LYS A 141 -2.77 17.57 -1.45
N LEU A 142 -2.40 17.41 -2.73
CA LEU A 142 -1.34 16.48 -3.10
C LEU A 142 0.05 17.09 -2.90
N PRO A 143 0.99 16.40 -2.22
CA PRO A 143 2.41 16.76 -2.22
C PRO A 143 3.01 16.64 -3.62
N LYS A 144 3.93 17.55 -3.98
CA LYS A 144 4.54 17.58 -5.32
C LYS A 144 5.36 16.34 -5.66
N ILE A 145 5.89 15.64 -4.65
CA ILE A 145 6.68 14.44 -4.84
C ILE A 145 5.83 13.25 -5.36
N LEU A 146 4.50 13.26 -5.11
CA LEU A 146 3.62 12.23 -5.65
C LEU A 146 3.53 12.35 -7.18
N PRO A 147 3.71 11.26 -7.92
CA PRO A 147 3.60 11.28 -9.37
C PRO A 147 2.18 11.65 -9.80
N THR A 148 2.08 12.60 -10.72
CA THR A 148 0.82 13.00 -11.36
C THR A 148 0.84 12.63 -12.84
N TYR A 149 -0.30 12.70 -13.51
CA TYR A 149 -0.41 12.43 -14.95
C TYR A 149 0.51 13.32 -15.82
N ALA A 150 0.90 14.50 -15.31
CA ALA A 150 1.74 15.44 -16.04
C ALA A 150 3.24 15.16 -15.91
N ILE A 151 3.65 14.24 -15.02
CA ILE A 151 5.06 13.90 -14.80
C ILE A 151 5.45 12.79 -15.77
N LYS A 152 6.48 13.02 -16.58
CA LYS A 152 7.03 11.98 -17.45
C LYS A 152 7.69 10.88 -16.60
N PRO A 153 7.68 9.60 -17.04
CA PRO A 153 8.22 8.48 -16.26
C PRO A 153 9.64 8.70 -15.75
N TRP A 154 10.50 9.35 -16.54
CA TRP A 154 11.90 9.62 -16.16
C TRP A 154 12.08 10.83 -15.24
N GLU A 155 11.06 11.65 -15.05
CA GLU A 155 11.02 12.77 -14.10
C GLU A 155 10.46 12.31 -12.75
N SER A 156 9.83 11.14 -12.71
CA SER A 156 9.29 10.55 -11.49
C SER A 156 10.39 10.11 -10.55
N ARG A 157 10.39 10.63 -9.34
CA ARG A 157 11.32 10.24 -8.28
C ARG A 157 10.78 9.04 -7.50
N VAL A 158 10.60 7.92 -8.20
CA VAL A 158 10.08 6.66 -7.62
C VAL A 158 10.91 5.49 -8.08
N LEU A 159 11.42 4.72 -7.13
CA LEU A 159 12.08 3.44 -7.32
C LEU A 159 11.09 2.33 -6.95
N ASP A 160 10.62 1.57 -7.92
CA ASP A 160 9.74 0.41 -7.70
C ASP A 160 10.54 -0.88 -7.81
N THR A 161 10.68 -1.59 -6.69
CA THR A 161 11.48 -2.82 -6.64
C THR A 161 10.89 -3.95 -7.47
N LYS A 162 9.57 -3.94 -7.73
CA LYS A 162 8.94 -4.88 -8.65
C LYS A 162 9.37 -4.64 -10.09
N GLU A 163 9.47 -3.38 -10.52
CA GLU A 163 9.99 -3.02 -11.85
C GLU A 163 11.48 -3.35 -11.97
N VAL A 164 12.28 -3.09 -10.92
CA VAL A 164 13.69 -3.48 -10.89
C VAL A 164 13.85 -4.98 -11.08
N TRP A 165 13.03 -5.78 -10.38
CA TRP A 165 13.04 -7.24 -10.47
C TRP A 165 12.53 -7.78 -11.81
N ALA A 166 11.65 -7.06 -12.47
CA ALA A 166 11.07 -7.48 -13.75
C ALA A 166 12.08 -7.51 -14.91
N PHE A 167 13.20 -6.78 -14.84
CA PHE A 167 14.19 -6.69 -15.94
C PHE A 167 13.54 -6.42 -17.31
N ASN A 168 12.56 -5.51 -17.35
CA ASN A 168 11.74 -5.20 -18.54
C ASN A 168 10.89 -6.38 -19.06
N SER A 169 10.72 -7.46 -18.29
CA SER A 169 9.76 -8.51 -18.65
C SER A 169 8.32 -8.07 -18.33
N PHE A 170 7.36 -8.55 -19.08
CA PHE A 170 5.94 -8.32 -18.84
C PHE A 170 5.31 -9.55 -18.18
N GLY A 171 4.61 -9.33 -17.06
CA GLY A 171 3.88 -10.38 -16.36
C GLY A 171 4.75 -11.22 -15.40
N GLY A 172 4.11 -12.17 -14.76
CA GLY A 172 4.72 -13.09 -13.80
C GLY A 172 4.41 -12.75 -12.34
N LEU A 173 4.52 -13.77 -11.50
CA LEU A 173 4.41 -13.65 -10.05
C LEU A 173 5.68 -13.00 -9.51
N SER A 174 5.55 -11.79 -8.98
CA SER A 174 6.67 -11.07 -8.36
C SER A 174 6.19 -10.32 -7.10
N SER A 175 5.49 -11.04 -6.21
CA SER A 175 5.17 -10.51 -4.89
C SER A 175 6.46 -10.30 -4.09
N LEU A 176 6.47 -9.30 -3.19
CA LEU A 176 7.62 -9.01 -2.33
C LEU A 176 8.13 -10.27 -1.63
N ASN A 177 7.20 -11.06 -1.07
CA ASN A 177 7.53 -12.29 -0.40
C ASN A 177 8.22 -13.33 -1.31
N LEU A 178 7.74 -13.51 -2.55
CA LEU A 178 8.35 -14.44 -3.50
C LEU A 178 9.78 -14.01 -3.84
N VAL A 179 9.97 -12.71 -4.11
CA VAL A 179 11.29 -12.16 -4.45
C VAL A 179 12.25 -12.27 -3.27
N CYS A 180 11.83 -11.87 -2.06
CA CYS A 180 12.66 -11.96 -0.87
C CYS A 180 13.02 -13.41 -0.55
N SER A 181 12.06 -14.34 -0.56
CA SER A 181 12.32 -15.77 -0.32
C SER A 181 13.30 -16.37 -1.33
N SER A 182 13.17 -16.01 -2.62
CA SER A 182 14.08 -16.50 -3.67
C SER A 182 15.51 -16.02 -3.50
N LEU A 183 15.72 -14.91 -2.82
CA LEU A 183 17.04 -14.34 -2.50
C LEU A 183 17.52 -14.72 -1.10
N GLY A 184 16.79 -15.57 -0.37
CA GLY A 184 17.13 -15.99 1.00
C GLY A 184 17.01 -14.88 2.03
N LEU A 185 16.10 -13.91 1.80
CA LEU A 185 15.78 -12.83 2.73
C LEU A 185 14.57 -13.22 3.59
N GLU A 186 14.51 -12.71 4.82
CA GLU A 186 13.35 -12.80 5.69
C GLU A 186 12.13 -12.14 5.05
N THR A 187 10.93 -12.62 5.39
CA THR A 187 9.67 -12.15 4.81
C THR A 187 8.62 -11.90 5.89
N SER A 188 7.66 -11.02 5.61
CA SER A 188 6.54 -10.68 6.50
C SER A 188 5.52 -11.81 6.71
N LYS A 189 5.57 -12.89 5.91
CA LYS A 189 4.53 -13.95 5.89
C LYS A 189 4.57 -14.96 7.03
N GLU A 190 5.47 -14.84 7.99
CA GLU A 190 5.46 -15.69 9.18
C GLU A 190 4.37 -15.28 10.20
N GLY A 191 3.66 -14.16 9.95
CA GLY A 191 2.57 -13.65 10.76
C GLY A 191 1.18 -14.21 10.40
N GLU A 192 0.22 -14.01 11.30
CA GLU A 192 -1.19 -14.41 11.09
C GLU A 192 -1.92 -13.48 10.11
N VAL A 193 -1.47 -12.22 9.97
CA VAL A 193 -2.07 -11.19 9.10
C VAL A 193 -1.43 -11.26 7.72
N ASN A 194 -2.27 -11.10 6.71
CA ASN A 194 -1.86 -10.93 5.31
C ASN A 194 -2.91 -10.10 4.56
N GLY A 195 -2.59 -9.65 3.35
CA GLY A 195 -3.49 -8.80 2.57
C GLY A 195 -4.90 -9.36 2.31
N SER A 196 -5.09 -10.69 2.39
CA SER A 196 -6.40 -11.29 2.14
C SER A 196 -7.31 -11.35 3.38
N ASN A 197 -6.75 -11.26 4.60
CA ASN A 197 -7.51 -11.31 5.84
C ASN A 197 -7.50 -9.99 6.64
N MET A 198 -6.83 -8.95 6.12
CA MET A 198 -6.66 -7.63 6.74
C MET A 198 -7.99 -7.02 7.19
N HIS A 199 -9.00 -7.08 6.33
CA HIS A 199 -10.34 -6.56 6.60
C HIS A 199 -10.94 -7.17 7.88
N LYS A 200 -10.85 -8.50 8.04
CA LYS A 200 -11.31 -9.20 9.25
C LYS A 200 -10.56 -8.73 10.50
N TYR A 201 -9.23 -8.59 10.42
CA TYR A 201 -8.44 -8.14 11.58
C TYR A 201 -8.77 -6.72 12.01
N TYR A 202 -9.15 -5.85 11.08
CA TYR A 202 -9.50 -4.48 11.36
C TYR A 202 -10.90 -4.32 11.97
N TYR A 203 -11.90 -5.02 11.43
CA TYR A 203 -13.31 -4.87 11.84
C TYR A 203 -13.76 -5.84 12.93
N ASP A 204 -13.02 -6.93 13.19
CA ASP A 204 -13.38 -7.88 14.24
C ASP A 204 -13.08 -7.29 15.64
N ASN A 205 -14.11 -6.77 16.26
CA ASN A 205 -14.06 -6.20 17.61
C ASN A 205 -13.64 -7.20 18.70
N SER A 206 -13.69 -8.51 18.43
CA SER A 206 -13.16 -9.54 19.34
C SER A 206 -11.64 -9.60 19.33
N ASN A 207 -11.01 -9.06 18.28
CA ASN A 207 -9.57 -9.05 18.08
C ASN A 207 -8.94 -7.75 18.63
N LYS A 208 -8.82 -7.64 19.97
CA LYS A 208 -8.33 -6.43 20.67
C LYS A 208 -7.00 -5.86 20.16
N ASN A 209 -6.21 -6.66 19.42
CA ASN A 209 -4.89 -6.28 18.91
C ASN A 209 -4.84 -6.33 17.36
N GLY A 210 -5.98 -6.31 16.67
CA GLY A 210 -6.04 -6.42 15.21
C GLY A 210 -5.22 -5.34 14.51
N LEU A 211 -5.39 -4.08 14.95
CA LEU A 211 -4.66 -2.94 14.37
C LEU A 211 -3.16 -2.99 14.66
N ASP A 212 -2.73 -3.47 15.84
CA ASP A 212 -1.30 -3.64 16.15
C ASP A 212 -0.67 -4.74 15.27
N LYS A 213 -1.41 -5.81 14.98
CA LYS A 213 -0.95 -6.87 14.07
C LYS A 213 -0.82 -6.34 12.63
N ILE A 214 -1.76 -5.51 12.17
CA ILE A 214 -1.72 -4.84 10.87
C ILE A 214 -0.48 -3.93 10.80
N LYS A 215 -0.26 -3.12 11.85
CA LYS A 215 0.91 -2.26 11.96
C LYS A 215 2.21 -3.05 11.83
N ASN A 216 2.36 -4.13 12.58
CA ASN A 216 3.56 -4.95 12.56
C ASN A 216 3.79 -5.56 11.16
N TYR A 217 2.73 -6.03 10.50
CA TYR A 217 2.81 -6.55 9.14
C TYR A 217 3.31 -5.48 8.14
N CYS A 218 2.73 -4.28 8.16
CA CYS A 218 3.15 -3.16 7.31
C CYS A 218 4.62 -2.75 7.57
N GLU A 219 5.07 -2.73 8.83
CA GLU A 219 6.47 -2.46 9.17
C GLU A 219 7.42 -3.53 8.60
N GLU A 220 7.03 -4.80 8.66
CA GLU A 220 7.85 -5.89 8.12
C GLU A 220 7.93 -5.83 6.59
N ASP A 221 6.88 -5.43 5.88
CA ASP A 221 6.93 -5.24 4.43
C ASP A 221 7.90 -4.11 4.04
N VAL A 222 7.94 -3.02 4.81
CA VAL A 222 8.96 -1.98 4.65
C VAL A 222 10.37 -2.53 4.94
N ARG A 223 10.58 -3.34 6.00
CA ARG A 223 11.88 -3.97 6.30
C ARG A 223 12.33 -4.91 5.18
N CYS A 224 11.42 -5.76 4.70
CA CYS A 224 11.68 -6.65 3.57
C CYS A 224 12.11 -5.86 2.33
N THR A 225 11.42 -4.77 2.01
CA THR A 225 11.76 -3.91 0.87
C THR A 225 13.12 -3.24 1.04
N ILE A 226 13.46 -2.77 2.24
CA ILE A 226 14.80 -2.22 2.55
C ILE A 226 15.89 -3.28 2.34
N ASN A 227 15.68 -4.50 2.87
CA ASN A 227 16.64 -5.59 2.74
C ASN A 227 16.80 -6.04 1.29
N LEU A 228 15.70 -6.07 0.53
CA LEU A 228 15.72 -6.34 -0.90
C LEU A 228 16.56 -5.30 -1.66
N VAL A 229 16.35 -4.01 -1.40
CA VAL A 229 17.14 -2.93 -2.05
C VAL A 229 18.63 -3.04 -1.67
N LYS A 230 18.96 -3.27 -0.40
CA LYS A 230 20.35 -3.50 0.04
C LYS A 230 20.98 -4.68 -0.71
N LYS A 231 20.26 -5.80 -0.86
CA LYS A 231 20.73 -6.99 -1.60
C LYS A 231 20.95 -6.69 -3.07
N LEU A 232 19.96 -6.07 -3.74
CA LEU A 232 20.03 -5.74 -5.17
C LEU A 232 21.09 -4.67 -5.50
N LYS A 233 21.42 -3.79 -4.56
CA LYS A 233 22.48 -2.79 -4.77
C LYS A 233 23.88 -3.41 -4.70
N ASN A 234 24.06 -4.47 -3.94
CA ASN A 234 25.33 -5.15 -3.75
C ASN A 234 25.62 -6.24 -4.81
N LEU A 235 24.68 -6.49 -5.72
CA LEU A 235 24.83 -7.34 -6.90
C LEU A 235 25.18 -6.52 -8.14
#